data_6f818e77b44670db0c3e267a3ae1681c
#
_entry.id   6f818e77b44670db0c3e267a3ae1681c
#
_cell.length_a   1.000
_cell.length_b   1.000
_cell.length_c   1.000
_cell.angle_alpha   90.00
_cell.angle_beta   90.00
_cell.angle_gamma   90.00
#
_symmetry.space_group_name_H-M   'P 1'
#
loop_
_entity.id
_entity.type
_entity.pdbx_description
1 polymer ?
#
loop_
_entity_poly.entity_id
_entity_poly.type
_entity_poly.pdbx_seq_one_letter_code
_entity_poly.pdbx_strand_id
1 'polypeptide(L)'
;IALGQSGTPGMTQIYDARGNLYAVITPSALRELGIALPQDPAQAAASRKQWAQAAIDALCLWPDNRPPAGAKAHRSDGLLIGPFQTQAPYDVLIVNTDSTLAERSGNGLTIFSQFLKDSGVLQEKAFALRVHHSNAELPNPLQTLAESARVEGINGFWLDLGTPSFGPQAVGAQGVGSAILNDR
;
A
#
# COMPACT_ATOMS: atom_id res chain seq x y z
N ILE A 1 2.79 -15.38 0.54
CA ILE A 1 4.11 -15.70 -0.04
C ILE A 1 4.26 -14.77 -1.23
N ALA A 2 5.06 -13.73 -1.10
CA ALA A 2 5.38 -12.85 -2.22
C ALA A 2 6.36 -13.60 -3.13
N LEU A 3 5.96 -13.86 -4.35
CA LEU A 3 6.88 -14.27 -5.42
C LEU A 3 7.53 -12.99 -5.97
N GLY A 4 8.60 -12.56 -5.29
CA GLY A 4 9.45 -11.48 -5.80
C GLY A 4 10.20 -11.96 -7.03
N GLN A 5 9.92 -11.39 -8.18
CA GLN A 5 10.86 -11.46 -9.29
C GLN A 5 12.00 -10.50 -8.98
N SER A 6 13.23 -11.03 -8.90
CA SER A 6 14.46 -10.25 -8.74
C SER A 6 14.64 -9.33 -9.95
N GLY A 7 14.17 -8.10 -9.82
CA GLY A 7 14.35 -7.04 -10.80
C GLY A 7 15.51 -6.12 -10.41
N THR A 8 16.18 -5.57 -11.39
CA THR A 8 17.23 -4.55 -11.27
C THR A 8 16.73 -3.38 -10.39
N PRO A 9 17.57 -2.77 -9.51
CA PRO A 9 17.20 -1.59 -8.76
C PRO A 9 16.65 -0.50 -9.70
N GLY A 10 15.42 -0.04 -9.44
CA GLY A 10 14.73 0.96 -10.27
C GLY A 10 13.56 0.43 -11.08
N MET A 11 13.33 -0.89 -11.14
CA MET A 11 12.16 -1.45 -11.85
C MET A 11 10.98 -1.63 -10.89
N THR A 12 9.78 -1.40 -11.42
CA THR A 12 8.51 -1.72 -10.74
C THR A 12 8.44 -3.22 -10.47
N GLN A 13 8.14 -3.59 -9.24
CA GLN A 13 7.93 -4.98 -8.85
C GLN A 13 6.45 -5.19 -8.52
N ILE A 14 5.89 -6.34 -8.88
CA ILE A 14 4.53 -6.73 -8.52
C ILE A 14 4.62 -7.82 -7.46
N TYR A 15 3.91 -7.61 -6.36
CA TYR A 15 3.79 -8.54 -5.25
C TYR A 15 2.35 -9.02 -5.12
N ASP A 16 2.19 -10.27 -4.66
CA ASP A 16 0.91 -10.90 -4.41
C ASP A 16 0.75 -11.25 -2.94
N ALA A 17 -0.26 -10.69 -2.28
CA ALA A 17 -0.70 -11.09 -0.96
C ALA A 17 -2.01 -11.90 -1.08
N ARG A 18 -1.88 -13.15 -1.55
CA ARG A 18 -3.00 -14.12 -1.70
C ARG A 18 -4.15 -13.58 -2.57
N GLY A 19 -3.81 -13.07 -3.76
CA GLY A 19 -4.78 -12.57 -4.74
C GLY A 19 -5.02 -11.06 -4.66
N ASN A 20 -4.36 -10.36 -3.74
CA ASN A 20 -4.32 -8.89 -3.72
C ASN A 20 -2.95 -8.45 -4.23
N LEU A 21 -2.91 -7.90 -5.45
CA LEU A 21 -1.67 -7.54 -6.14
C LEU A 21 -1.38 -6.06 -6.00
N TYR A 22 -0.14 -5.73 -5.63
CA TYR A 22 0.34 -4.35 -5.64
C TYR A 22 1.61 -4.22 -6.49
N ALA A 23 1.63 -3.19 -7.32
CA ALA A 23 2.87 -2.68 -7.89
C ALA A 23 3.61 -1.89 -6.80
N VAL A 24 4.94 -2.03 -6.72
CA VAL A 24 5.77 -1.30 -5.76
C VAL A 24 6.88 -0.59 -6.51
N ILE A 25 7.10 0.68 -6.19
CA ILE A 25 8.13 1.51 -6.80
C ILE A 25 8.71 2.50 -5.80
N THR A 26 10.00 2.81 -5.93
CA THR A 26 10.60 3.89 -5.14
C THR A 26 10.24 5.27 -5.70
N PRO A 27 10.21 6.32 -4.86
CA PRO A 27 9.96 7.69 -5.33
C PRO A 27 10.96 8.17 -6.39
N SER A 28 12.23 7.75 -6.32
CA SER A 28 13.25 8.07 -7.32
C SER A 28 12.94 7.44 -8.66
N ALA A 29 12.66 6.13 -8.68
CA ALA A 29 12.33 5.42 -9.91
C ALA A 29 11.07 5.97 -10.59
N LEU A 30 10.06 6.37 -9.80
CA LEU A 30 8.86 7.01 -10.34
C LEU A 30 9.16 8.35 -11.02
N ARG A 31 10.06 9.16 -10.43
CA ARG A 31 10.52 10.40 -11.06
C ARG A 31 11.34 10.16 -12.32
N GLU A 32 12.13 9.10 -12.38
CA GLU A 32 12.87 8.68 -13.59
C GLU A 32 11.94 8.31 -14.75
N LEU A 33 10.71 7.88 -14.47
CA LEU A 33 9.66 7.67 -15.47
C LEU A 33 9.02 8.99 -15.95
N GLY A 34 9.48 10.15 -15.48
CA GLY A 34 8.97 11.46 -15.86
C GLY A 34 7.75 11.91 -15.05
N ILE A 35 7.37 11.19 -13.98
CA ILE A 35 6.24 11.54 -13.12
C ILE A 35 6.71 12.48 -12.02
N ALA A 36 6.16 13.69 -11.98
CA ALA A 36 6.56 14.77 -11.06
C ALA A 36 6.05 14.50 -9.63
N LEU A 37 6.65 13.53 -8.94
CA LEU A 37 6.36 13.23 -7.55
C LEU A 37 7.19 14.14 -6.62
N PRO A 38 6.58 14.88 -5.67
CA PRO A 38 7.30 15.61 -4.62
C PRO A 38 8.24 14.71 -3.81
N GLN A 39 9.32 15.28 -3.28
CA GLN A 39 10.27 14.55 -2.44
C GLN A 39 9.72 14.29 -1.03
N ASP A 40 8.96 15.24 -0.52
CA ASP A 40 8.29 15.14 0.77
C ASP A 40 6.99 14.31 0.63
N PRO A 41 6.80 13.26 1.42
CA PRO A 41 5.64 12.37 1.29
C PRO A 41 4.30 13.05 1.65
N ALA A 42 4.29 14.05 2.54
CA ALA A 42 3.08 14.78 2.86
C ALA A 42 2.68 15.71 1.70
N GLN A 43 3.66 16.37 1.05
CA GLN A 43 3.41 17.17 -0.15
C GLN A 43 2.96 16.27 -1.31
N ALA A 44 3.55 15.08 -1.46
CA ALA A 44 3.14 14.11 -2.46
C ALA A 44 1.67 13.69 -2.25
N ALA A 45 1.27 13.38 -1.01
CA ALA A 45 -0.12 13.07 -0.68
C ALA A 45 -1.07 14.25 -0.96
N ALA A 46 -0.70 15.47 -0.56
CA ALA A 46 -1.50 16.67 -0.78
C ALA A 46 -1.69 17.00 -2.27
N SER A 47 -0.68 16.74 -3.09
CA SER A 47 -0.70 17.02 -4.54
C SER A 47 -1.08 15.82 -5.41
N ARG A 48 -1.66 14.75 -4.84
CA ARG A 48 -1.94 13.49 -5.55
C ARG A 48 -2.62 13.64 -6.91
N LYS A 49 -3.52 14.62 -7.05
CA LYS A 49 -4.26 14.89 -8.29
C LYS A 49 -3.35 15.23 -9.47
N GLN A 50 -2.11 15.65 -9.21
CA GLN A 50 -1.17 16.07 -10.25
C GLN A 50 -0.36 14.90 -10.82
N TRP A 51 -0.22 13.79 -10.08
CA TRP A 51 0.69 12.71 -10.46
C TRP A 51 0.07 11.29 -10.37
N ALA A 52 -0.94 11.07 -9.49
CA ALA A 52 -1.37 9.71 -9.17
C ALA A 52 -1.99 8.98 -10.37
N GLN A 53 -2.80 9.64 -11.20
CA GLN A 53 -3.37 9.03 -12.39
C GLN A 53 -2.27 8.58 -13.37
N ALA A 54 -1.28 9.42 -13.62
CA ALA A 54 -0.16 9.08 -14.51
C ALA A 54 0.66 7.89 -13.97
N ALA A 55 0.82 7.80 -12.64
CA ALA A 55 1.50 6.68 -12.01
C ALA A 55 0.71 5.36 -12.15
N ILE A 56 -0.61 5.39 -11.95
CA ILE A 56 -1.49 4.24 -12.15
C ILE A 56 -1.47 3.79 -13.61
N ASP A 57 -1.60 4.72 -14.56
CA ASP A 57 -1.60 4.40 -15.98
C ASP A 57 -0.26 3.76 -16.42
N ALA A 58 0.85 4.27 -15.91
CA ALA A 58 2.17 3.75 -16.24
C ALA A 58 2.46 2.37 -15.62
N LEU A 59 1.96 2.09 -14.41
CA LEU A 59 2.43 0.97 -13.60
C LEU A 59 1.38 -0.10 -13.30
N CYS A 60 0.09 0.23 -13.37
CA CYS A 60 -0.99 -0.68 -13.01
C CYS A 60 -1.82 -1.14 -14.21
N LEU A 61 -1.71 -0.53 -15.37
CA LEU A 61 -2.38 -0.99 -16.58
C LEU A 61 -1.66 -2.21 -17.19
N TRP A 62 -2.41 -3.00 -17.92
CA TRP A 62 -1.86 -4.05 -18.77
C TRP A 62 -1.06 -3.46 -19.94
N PRO A 63 -0.05 -4.17 -20.47
CA PRO A 63 0.63 -3.75 -21.69
C PRO A 63 -0.37 -3.42 -22.79
N ASP A 64 -0.15 -2.32 -23.51
CA ASP A 64 -1.03 -1.81 -24.56
C ASP A 64 -2.48 -1.55 -24.09
N ASN A 65 -2.69 -1.40 -22.77
CA ASN A 65 -4.00 -1.27 -22.15
C ASN A 65 -4.99 -2.40 -22.56
N ARG A 66 -4.46 -3.62 -22.72
CA ARG A 66 -5.22 -4.80 -23.16
C ARG A 66 -5.20 -5.88 -22.08
N PRO A 67 -6.22 -5.95 -21.22
CA PRO A 67 -6.32 -7.02 -20.24
C PRO A 67 -6.58 -8.36 -20.96
N PRO A 68 -6.00 -9.47 -20.45
CA PRO A 68 -6.38 -10.81 -20.90
C PRO A 68 -7.87 -11.07 -20.69
N ALA A 69 -8.46 -11.96 -21.48
CA ALA A 69 -9.87 -12.31 -21.35
C ALA A 69 -10.19 -12.78 -19.92
N GLY A 70 -11.20 -12.17 -19.29
CA GLY A 70 -11.60 -12.46 -17.91
C GLY A 70 -10.72 -11.84 -16.81
N ALA A 71 -9.66 -11.10 -17.17
CA ALA A 71 -8.85 -10.39 -16.20
C ALA A 71 -9.48 -9.05 -15.75
N LYS A 72 -9.03 -8.55 -14.60
CA LYS A 72 -9.38 -7.20 -14.12
C LYS A 72 -8.86 -6.13 -15.10
N ALA A 73 -9.46 -4.94 -15.09
CA ALA A 73 -9.02 -3.81 -15.92
C ALA A 73 -7.56 -3.40 -15.65
N HIS A 74 -7.10 -3.53 -14.42
CA HIS A 74 -5.72 -3.28 -14.00
C HIS A 74 -5.02 -4.61 -13.67
N ARG A 75 -3.72 -4.69 -13.93
CA ARG A 75 -2.88 -5.84 -13.57
C ARG A 75 -2.50 -5.91 -12.10
N SER A 76 -2.73 -4.81 -11.36
CA SER A 76 -2.59 -4.75 -9.91
C SER A 76 -3.77 -4.02 -9.28
N ASP A 77 -4.05 -4.31 -8.01
CA ASP A 77 -5.15 -3.70 -7.25
C ASP A 77 -4.79 -2.31 -6.71
N GLY A 78 -3.51 -1.93 -6.80
CA GLY A 78 -3.01 -0.63 -6.40
C GLY A 78 -1.50 -0.51 -6.61
N LEU A 79 -0.98 0.65 -6.20
CA LEU A 79 0.42 1.02 -6.28
C LEU A 79 0.92 1.46 -4.91
N LEU A 80 2.08 0.95 -4.49
CA LEU A 80 2.81 1.39 -3.32
C LEU A 80 4.01 2.21 -3.75
N ILE A 81 4.13 3.43 -3.23
CA ILE A 81 5.27 4.32 -3.53
C ILE A 81 6.04 4.57 -2.22
N GLY A 82 7.27 4.11 -2.17
CA GLY A 82 8.15 4.23 -1.00
C GLY A 82 9.36 3.29 -1.10
N PRO A 83 10.23 3.32 -0.10
CA PRO A 83 10.23 4.28 1.00
C PRO A 83 10.74 5.65 0.54
N PHE A 84 10.30 6.71 1.21
CA PHE A 84 10.80 8.07 0.96
C PHE A 84 12.14 8.34 1.67
N GLN A 85 12.49 7.50 2.64
CA GLN A 85 13.77 7.50 3.35
C GLN A 85 14.23 6.06 3.63
N THR A 86 15.52 5.91 3.92
CA THR A 86 16.18 4.60 4.09
C THR A 86 16.22 4.10 5.54
N GLN A 87 15.62 4.82 6.48
CA GLN A 87 15.55 4.47 7.90
C GLN A 87 14.12 4.58 8.40
N ALA A 88 13.78 3.77 9.41
CA ALA A 88 12.49 3.84 10.07
C ALA A 88 12.29 5.21 10.79
N PRO A 89 11.06 5.71 10.83
CA PRO A 89 9.85 5.17 10.25
C PRO A 89 9.84 5.29 8.71
N TYR A 90 9.40 4.23 8.02
CA TYR A 90 9.38 4.22 6.55
C TYR A 90 8.07 4.81 6.03
N ASP A 91 8.18 5.89 5.26
CA ASP A 91 7.02 6.56 4.66
C ASP A 91 6.60 5.90 3.35
N VAL A 92 5.29 5.74 3.17
CA VAL A 92 4.68 5.12 2.00
C VAL A 92 3.38 5.82 1.61
N LEU A 93 3.09 5.83 0.31
CA LEU A 93 1.78 6.16 -0.25
C LEU A 93 1.15 4.88 -0.78
N ILE A 94 -0.12 4.65 -0.44
CA ILE A 94 -0.93 3.56 -0.97
C ILE A 94 -1.92 4.18 -1.96
N VAL A 95 -1.73 3.92 -3.24
CA VAL A 95 -2.52 4.52 -4.32
C VAL A 95 -3.47 3.48 -4.88
N ASN A 96 -4.75 3.74 -4.80
CA ASN A 96 -5.79 2.91 -5.42
C ASN A 96 -5.81 3.10 -6.95
N THR A 97 -6.39 2.15 -7.68
CA THR A 97 -6.48 2.21 -9.15
C THR A 97 -7.36 3.37 -9.67
N ASP A 98 -8.18 3.97 -8.82
CA ASP A 98 -8.93 5.20 -9.09
C ASP A 98 -8.15 6.48 -8.76
N SER A 99 -6.84 6.36 -8.53
CA SER A 99 -5.92 7.43 -8.12
C SER A 99 -6.21 8.09 -6.77
N THR A 100 -7.07 7.52 -5.94
CA THR A 100 -7.21 7.95 -4.54
C THR A 100 -6.11 7.35 -3.66
N LEU A 101 -5.88 7.95 -2.49
CA LEU A 101 -4.96 7.41 -1.49
C LEU A 101 -5.73 6.66 -0.42
N ALA A 102 -5.31 5.44 -0.12
CA ALA A 102 -5.79 4.72 1.04
C ALA A 102 -5.03 5.15 2.29
N GLU A 103 -5.73 5.24 3.40
CA GLU A 103 -5.17 5.55 4.71
C GLU A 103 -4.44 4.34 5.31
N ARG A 104 -4.92 3.13 5.01
CA ARG A 104 -4.37 1.89 5.51
C ARG A 104 -4.75 0.71 4.61
N SER A 105 -3.85 -0.26 4.48
CA SER A 105 -4.10 -1.54 3.84
C SER A 105 -3.23 -2.61 4.48
N GLY A 106 -3.83 -3.61 5.12
CA GLY A 106 -3.07 -4.71 5.74
C GLY A 106 -2.22 -5.45 4.71
N ASN A 107 -2.80 -5.81 3.57
CA ASN A 107 -2.08 -6.47 2.47
C ASN A 107 -1.01 -5.55 1.87
N GLY A 108 -1.33 -4.27 1.63
CA GLY A 108 -0.38 -3.29 1.10
C GLY A 108 0.81 -3.09 2.02
N LEU A 109 0.60 -2.96 3.33
CA LEU A 109 1.67 -2.80 4.32
C LEU A 109 2.51 -4.07 4.49
N THR A 110 1.89 -5.26 4.40
CA THR A 110 2.63 -6.53 4.39
C THR A 110 3.54 -6.63 3.16
N ILE A 111 3.02 -6.30 1.98
CA ILE A 111 3.78 -6.25 0.73
C ILE A 111 4.92 -5.23 0.83
N PHE A 112 4.64 -4.04 1.33
CA PHE A 112 5.66 -2.99 1.47
C PHE A 112 6.76 -3.40 2.43
N SER A 113 6.42 -4.06 3.55
CA SER A 113 7.40 -4.63 4.49
C SER A 113 8.30 -5.68 3.82
N GLN A 114 7.71 -6.53 2.96
CA GLN A 114 8.48 -7.51 2.20
C GLN A 114 9.40 -6.83 1.18
N PHE A 115 8.92 -5.81 0.48
CA PHE A 115 9.73 -5.02 -0.44
C PHE A 115 10.93 -4.35 0.26
N LEU A 116 10.72 -3.75 1.44
CA LEU A 116 11.81 -3.18 2.25
C LEU A 116 12.87 -4.22 2.61
N LYS A 117 12.43 -5.44 2.94
CA LYS A 117 13.33 -6.56 3.24
C LYS A 117 14.09 -7.02 2.00
N ASP A 118 13.41 -7.24 0.88
CA ASP A 118 14.00 -7.74 -0.36
C ASP A 118 14.98 -6.73 -0.96
N SER A 119 14.73 -5.45 -0.79
CA SER A 119 15.62 -4.36 -1.23
C SER A 119 16.80 -4.10 -0.28
N GLY A 120 16.88 -4.81 0.85
CA GLY A 120 17.94 -4.64 1.84
C GLY A 120 17.86 -3.35 2.66
N VAL A 121 16.75 -2.60 2.55
CA VAL A 121 16.54 -1.37 3.31
C VAL A 121 16.18 -1.67 4.76
N LEU A 122 15.37 -2.73 4.98
CA LEU A 122 14.95 -3.15 6.32
C LEU A 122 16.08 -3.84 7.05
N GLN A 123 16.55 -3.25 8.14
CA GLN A 123 17.61 -3.78 9.01
C GLN A 123 17.06 -4.27 10.35
N GLU A 124 15.95 -3.68 10.80
CA GLU A 124 15.38 -3.93 12.11
C GLU A 124 14.34 -5.06 12.05
N LYS A 125 14.18 -5.80 13.17
CA LYS A 125 13.13 -6.80 13.33
C LYS A 125 11.75 -6.13 13.50
N ALA A 126 11.70 -5.06 14.32
CA ALA A 126 10.52 -4.26 14.57
C ALA A 126 10.75 -2.84 14.07
N PHE A 127 9.79 -2.29 13.35
CA PHE A 127 9.90 -1.00 12.68
C PHE A 127 8.54 -0.31 12.56
N ALA A 128 8.56 0.98 12.26
CA ALA A 128 7.35 1.75 12.03
C ALA A 128 7.18 2.07 10.54
N LEU A 129 5.96 1.94 10.06
CA LEU A 129 5.48 2.39 8.76
C LEU A 129 4.60 3.62 8.95
N ARG A 130 4.71 4.60 8.07
CA ARG A 130 3.85 5.80 8.06
C ARG A 130 3.17 5.93 6.71
N VAL A 131 1.85 5.86 6.70
CA VAL A 131 1.03 6.03 5.50
C VAL A 131 0.57 7.48 5.43
N HIS A 132 0.98 8.17 4.37
CA HIS A 132 0.49 9.51 4.07
C HIS A 132 -0.75 9.42 3.17
N HIS A 133 -1.77 10.20 3.49
CA HIS A 133 -3.06 10.19 2.81
C HIS A 133 -3.65 11.61 2.72
N SER A 134 -4.84 11.75 2.15
CA SER A 134 -5.52 13.03 1.96
C SER A 134 -6.79 13.19 2.80
N ASN A 135 -7.08 12.25 3.72
CA ASN A 135 -8.23 12.33 4.60
C ASN A 135 -7.93 13.27 5.77
N ALA A 136 -8.68 14.39 5.87
CA ALA A 136 -8.48 15.41 6.89
C ALA A 136 -9.05 15.01 8.28
N GLU A 137 -9.85 13.95 8.35
CA GLU A 137 -10.49 13.49 9.59
C GLU A 137 -9.60 12.55 10.40
N LEU A 138 -8.52 12.06 9.81
CA LEU A 138 -7.59 11.12 10.42
C LEU A 138 -6.22 11.76 10.66
N PRO A 139 -5.46 11.27 11.69
CA PRO A 139 -4.06 11.65 11.84
C PRO A 139 -3.27 11.38 10.55
N ASN A 140 -2.44 12.33 10.13
CA ASN A 140 -1.65 12.19 8.91
C ASN A 140 -0.18 12.58 9.18
N PRO A 141 0.78 11.66 9.03
CA PRO A 141 0.61 10.27 8.58
C PRO A 141 0.01 9.33 9.63
N LEU A 142 -0.65 8.26 9.16
CA LEU A 142 -1.05 7.14 10.01
C LEU A 142 0.14 6.20 10.22
N GLN A 143 0.49 5.98 11.49
CA GLN A 143 1.57 5.06 11.85
C GLN A 143 1.04 3.65 12.12
N THR A 144 1.79 2.67 11.65
CA THR A 144 1.59 1.24 11.92
C THR A 144 2.90 0.64 12.39
N LEU A 145 2.90 -0.05 13.51
CA LEU A 145 4.05 -0.84 13.95
C LEU A 145 4.03 -2.19 13.23
N ALA A 146 5.19 -2.60 12.77
CA ALA A 146 5.40 -3.86 12.07
C ALA A 146 6.55 -4.65 12.70
N GLU A 147 6.44 -5.96 12.69
CA GLU A 147 7.49 -6.86 13.17
C GLU A 147 7.63 -8.05 12.22
N SER A 148 8.87 -8.37 11.83
CA SER A 148 9.18 -9.58 11.08
C SER A 148 8.82 -10.82 11.90
N ALA A 149 8.06 -11.73 11.32
CA ALA A 149 7.54 -12.92 11.96
C ALA A 149 7.80 -14.17 11.12
N ARG A 150 7.79 -15.32 11.80
CA ARG A 150 7.76 -16.63 11.16
C ARG A 150 6.73 -17.50 11.83
N VAL A 151 5.68 -17.87 11.09
CA VAL A 151 4.59 -18.70 11.59
C VAL A 151 4.52 -19.96 10.74
N GLU A 152 4.59 -21.13 11.37
CA GLU A 152 4.54 -22.45 10.69
C GLU A 152 5.55 -22.56 9.53
N GLY A 153 6.75 -21.99 9.72
CA GLY A 153 7.81 -22.01 8.71
C GLY A 153 7.68 -20.94 7.60
N ILE A 154 6.59 -20.17 7.57
CA ILE A 154 6.33 -19.12 6.59
C ILE A 154 6.80 -17.78 7.16
N ASN A 155 7.62 -17.07 6.40
CA ASN A 155 8.03 -15.71 6.74
C ASN A 155 6.90 -14.73 6.42
N GLY A 156 6.71 -13.74 7.28
CA GLY A 156 5.72 -12.69 7.14
C GLY A 156 5.96 -11.54 8.11
N PHE A 157 4.90 -10.76 8.35
CA PHE A 157 4.95 -9.62 9.25
C PHE A 157 3.71 -9.57 10.12
N TRP A 158 3.88 -9.28 11.39
CA TRP A 158 2.82 -8.79 12.26
C TRP A 158 2.67 -7.29 12.03
N LEU A 159 1.41 -6.83 11.89
CA LEU A 159 1.07 -5.42 11.73
C LEU A 159 0.08 -5.02 12.82
N ASP A 160 0.38 -3.96 13.55
CA ASP A 160 -0.58 -3.35 14.48
C ASP A 160 -1.52 -2.41 13.70
N LEU A 161 -2.67 -2.92 13.32
CA LEU A 161 -3.69 -2.16 12.60
C LEU A 161 -4.66 -1.43 13.54
N GLY A 162 -4.42 -1.47 14.86
CA GLY A 162 -5.26 -0.86 15.86
C GLY A 162 -6.45 -1.73 16.27
N THR A 163 -7.32 -1.15 17.11
CA THR A 163 -8.49 -1.84 17.63
C THR A 163 -9.63 -1.82 16.61
N PRO A 164 -10.27 -2.96 16.33
CA PRO A 164 -11.44 -3.00 15.46
C PRO A 164 -12.63 -2.26 16.10
N SER A 165 -13.38 -1.53 15.27
CA SER A 165 -14.59 -0.86 15.64
C SER A 165 -15.80 -1.56 15.01
N PHE A 166 -16.87 -1.73 15.77
CA PHE A 166 -18.07 -2.45 15.36
C PHE A 166 -19.30 -1.57 15.52
N GLY A 167 -20.35 -1.93 14.79
CA GLY A 167 -21.65 -1.28 14.86
C GLY A 167 -21.88 -0.20 13.79
N PRO A 168 -23.08 0.40 13.77
CA PRO A 168 -23.49 1.34 12.73
C PRO A 168 -22.56 2.55 12.58
N GLN A 169 -22.02 3.05 13.68
CA GLN A 169 -21.12 4.21 13.68
C GLN A 169 -19.77 3.90 13.00
N ALA A 170 -19.28 2.64 13.13
CA ALA A 170 -18.02 2.22 12.53
C ALA A 170 -18.03 2.25 10.99
N VAL A 171 -19.22 2.15 10.39
CA VAL A 171 -19.43 2.16 8.93
C VAL A 171 -20.17 3.41 8.45
N GLY A 172 -20.31 4.43 9.32
CA GLY A 172 -21.02 5.68 9.00
C GLY A 172 -22.51 5.50 8.72
N ALA A 173 -23.10 4.36 9.10
CA ALA A 173 -24.52 4.11 8.86
C ALA A 173 -25.37 4.89 9.86
N GLN A 174 -26.35 5.64 9.34
CA GLN A 174 -27.31 6.39 10.14
C GLN A 174 -28.69 5.72 10.06
N GLY A 175 -29.44 5.74 11.17
CA GLY A 175 -30.82 5.23 11.21
C GLY A 175 -30.95 3.71 11.17
N VAL A 176 -29.90 2.98 11.38
CA VAL A 176 -29.92 1.50 11.46
C VAL A 176 -30.11 1.09 12.93
N GLY A 177 -31.20 0.41 13.24
CA GLY A 177 -31.41 -0.19 14.56
C GLY A 177 -30.45 -1.36 14.80
N SER A 178 -30.21 -1.70 16.08
CA SER A 178 -29.48 -2.92 16.46
C SER A 178 -30.28 -4.15 16.05
N ALA A 179 -29.68 -5.04 15.25
CA ALA A 179 -30.23 -6.37 15.01
C ALA A 179 -29.72 -7.33 16.09
N ILE A 180 -30.64 -8.04 16.76
CA ILE A 180 -30.27 -9.16 17.61
C ILE A 180 -30.10 -10.36 16.68
N LEU A 181 -28.84 -10.80 16.51
CA LEU A 181 -28.56 -12.09 15.89
C LEU A 181 -28.93 -13.16 16.93
N ASN A 182 -29.98 -13.91 16.65
CA ASN A 182 -30.28 -15.10 17.48
C ASN A 182 -29.18 -16.14 17.20
N ASP A 183 -28.38 -16.43 18.20
CA ASP A 183 -27.53 -17.62 18.22
C ASP A 183 -28.39 -18.85 18.01
N ARG A 184 -28.11 -19.63 16.99
CA ARG A 184 -28.57 -21.01 16.82
C ARG A 184 -27.41 -21.96 16.99
#